data_9bca926ca5a318d6d42ce3b3c05edb3b
#
_entry.id   9bca926ca5a318d6d42ce3b3c05edb3b
#
_cell.length_a   1.000
_cell.length_b   1.000
_cell.length_c   1.000
_cell.angle_alpha   90.00
_cell.angle_beta   90.00
_cell.angle_gamma   90.00
#
_symmetry.space_group_name_H-M   'P 1'
#
loop_
_entity.id
_entity.type
_entity.pdbx_description
1 polymer ?
#
loop_
_entity_poly.entity_id
_entity_poly.type
_entity_poly.pdbx_seq_one_letter_code
_entity_poly.pdbx_strand_id
1 'polypeptide(L)'
;MTESTTNGEHLALWGGRFKSGPSPELARLSKSTQFDWRLADDDIAGSRAHARALGRAGLLTADELQRMEDALDELQRRVDSGAFAPIEDDEDEATALERGLLQIAGDELGGKLRAGRSRNDQIAALIRMWLRRHSRIIAKMLLGLAATLIEQSEKAGRTVMPGRTHMQHAQPVLLAHQLMAHVWPLLRDVERLADWDKRIDASPYGSGALAGNTLGLEPVAVARELGFSKVTANSIDGTASRDLVAEFAFIAAMTGVDLSRLSEEIIIWNTQEFAFVRLDDAYSTGSSIMPQKKNPDIAELTRGKSGRLIGDLTGLLATLKGLPTAYARDLQEDKEAVFDQVDTLEVLLPAFTGMVATMVFDKERLEAEAPTGFALATDIAEWLVKNDVPFRHAHELSGACVKIAEDLGQELWDLTDEDFINVFKDFLPADKAPQVREVLSTEGSVSARNGKGGTSPLRVREQIVSAKTTIEQLRAFANSVSDGSAYKSPESLLK
;
A
#
# COMPACT_ATOMS: atom_id res chain seq x y z
N MET A 1 25.49 -27.18 57.58
CA MET A 1 25.59 -27.55 56.16
C MET A 1 24.23 -27.27 55.54
N THR A 2 24.09 -26.10 54.94
CA THR A 2 22.89 -25.72 54.21
C THR A 2 23.30 -25.59 52.77
N GLU A 3 22.76 -26.50 51.97
CA GLU A 3 22.93 -26.51 50.52
C GLU A 3 22.39 -25.22 49.89
N SER A 4 23.24 -24.49 49.26
CA SER A 4 22.92 -23.35 48.41
C SER A 4 22.38 -23.92 47.09
N THR A 5 21.07 -23.93 46.92
CA THR A 5 20.43 -24.12 45.64
C THR A 5 20.60 -22.78 44.85
N THR A 6 21.48 -22.79 43.89
CA THR A 6 21.54 -21.78 42.83
C THR A 6 20.31 -21.92 41.95
N ASN A 7 19.22 -21.27 42.32
CA ASN A 7 18.11 -21.02 41.41
C ASN A 7 18.61 -20.06 40.31
N GLY A 8 18.43 -20.43 39.04
CA GLY A 8 18.72 -19.56 37.90
C GLY A 8 17.99 -18.22 38.10
N GLU A 9 18.80 -17.17 38.27
CA GLU A 9 18.28 -15.80 38.37
C GLU A 9 17.61 -15.44 37.04
N HIS A 10 16.30 -15.28 37.09
CA HIS A 10 15.57 -14.64 36.02
C HIS A 10 16.15 -13.23 35.82
N LEU A 11 16.77 -12.96 34.69
CA LEU A 11 17.27 -11.67 34.27
C LEU A 11 16.10 -10.71 33.96
N ALA A 12 15.28 -10.40 34.97
CA ALA A 12 14.32 -9.32 34.84
C ALA A 12 15.08 -7.99 34.99
N LEU A 13 15.11 -7.21 33.94
CA LEU A 13 15.83 -5.93 33.84
C LEU A 13 15.43 -4.87 34.87
N TRP A 14 14.38 -5.11 35.67
CA TRP A 14 13.82 -4.19 36.65
C TRP A 14 13.64 -4.83 38.04
N GLY A 15 14.43 -5.84 38.38
CA GLY A 15 14.26 -6.69 39.55
C GLY A 15 14.61 -6.06 40.92
N GLY A 16 15.43 -5.00 40.98
CA GLY A 16 16.00 -4.52 42.24
C GLY A 16 15.02 -3.99 43.30
N ARG A 17 13.80 -3.61 42.94
CA ARG A 17 12.75 -3.13 43.85
C ARG A 17 11.70 -4.21 44.17
N PHE A 18 11.57 -5.21 43.32
CA PHE A 18 10.51 -6.20 43.42
C PHE A 18 10.98 -7.43 44.21
N LYS A 19 10.13 -8.00 45.04
CA LYS A 19 10.42 -9.15 45.87
C LYS A 19 10.33 -10.49 45.15
N SER A 20 9.68 -10.48 43.97
CA SER A 20 9.49 -11.66 43.13
C SER A 20 9.49 -11.25 41.66
N GLY A 21 9.78 -12.18 40.75
CA GLY A 21 9.55 -12.00 39.32
C GLY A 21 8.07 -11.84 38.95
N PRO A 22 7.76 -11.55 37.67
CA PRO A 22 6.38 -11.44 37.20
C PRO A 22 5.62 -12.78 37.38
N SER A 23 4.30 -12.71 37.61
CA SER A 23 3.50 -13.94 37.60
C SER A 23 3.49 -14.56 36.20
N PRO A 24 3.25 -15.88 36.06
CA PRO A 24 3.16 -16.54 34.77
C PRO A 24 2.12 -15.90 33.83
N GLU A 25 1.01 -15.41 34.39
CA GLU A 25 -0.04 -14.73 33.64
C GLU A 25 0.45 -13.38 33.08
N LEU A 26 1.17 -12.60 33.88
CA LEU A 26 1.75 -11.33 33.45
C LEU A 26 2.82 -11.56 32.41
N ALA A 27 3.71 -12.52 32.61
CA ALA A 27 4.75 -12.88 31.65
C ALA A 27 4.13 -13.25 30.28
N ARG A 28 3.10 -14.10 30.31
CA ARG A 28 2.39 -14.51 29.08
C ARG A 28 1.68 -13.35 28.40
N LEU A 29 1.03 -12.44 29.16
CA LEU A 29 0.35 -11.26 28.63
C LEU A 29 1.34 -10.25 28.03
N SER A 30 2.53 -10.16 28.60
CA SER A 30 3.57 -9.20 28.23
C SER A 30 4.41 -9.63 27.01
N LYS A 31 4.45 -10.93 26.72
CA LYS A 31 5.33 -11.50 25.69
C LYS A 31 4.95 -11.01 24.30
N SER A 32 5.96 -10.60 23.53
CA SER A 32 5.79 -10.04 22.17
C SER A 32 6.73 -10.64 21.14
N THR A 33 7.65 -11.53 21.55
CA THR A 33 8.65 -12.13 20.63
C THR A 33 8.04 -12.81 19.40
N GLN A 34 6.79 -13.28 19.48
CA GLN A 34 6.08 -13.94 18.39
C GLN A 34 5.78 -13.01 17.20
N PHE A 35 5.76 -11.69 17.41
CA PHE A 35 5.54 -10.74 16.32
C PHE A 35 6.66 -9.69 16.19
N ASP A 36 7.37 -9.31 17.27
CA ASP A 36 8.37 -8.24 17.23
C ASP A 36 9.78 -8.72 16.85
N TRP A 37 10.07 -10.03 16.85
CA TRP A 37 11.36 -10.57 16.44
C TRP A 37 11.79 -10.12 15.03
N ARG A 38 10.87 -9.75 14.18
CA ARG A 38 11.14 -9.17 12.85
C ARG A 38 11.88 -7.83 12.88
N LEU A 39 11.99 -7.20 14.06
CA LEU A 39 12.73 -5.96 14.28
C LEU A 39 14.19 -6.21 14.68
N ALA A 40 14.63 -7.45 14.84
CA ALA A 40 15.97 -7.80 15.35
C ALA A 40 17.12 -7.15 14.55
N ASP A 41 17.01 -7.11 13.21
CA ASP A 41 18.01 -6.46 12.35
C ASP A 41 18.08 -4.94 12.63
N ASP A 42 16.92 -4.30 12.77
CA ASP A 42 16.83 -2.87 13.07
C ASP A 42 17.38 -2.56 14.47
N ASP A 43 17.13 -3.43 15.46
CA ASP A 43 17.67 -3.25 16.82
C ASP A 43 19.19 -3.46 16.87
N ILE A 44 19.73 -4.45 16.20
CA ILE A 44 21.19 -4.62 16.12
C ILE A 44 21.84 -3.40 15.45
N ALA A 45 21.24 -2.86 14.39
CA ALA A 45 21.70 -1.61 13.77
C ALA A 45 21.62 -0.42 14.76
N GLY A 46 20.51 -0.27 15.48
CA GLY A 46 20.33 0.70 16.55
C GLY A 46 21.35 0.55 17.67
N SER A 47 21.64 -0.68 18.08
CA SER A 47 22.62 -1.02 19.11
C SER A 47 24.05 -0.66 18.69
N ARG A 48 24.44 -0.84 17.41
CA ARG A 48 25.75 -0.38 16.89
C ARG A 48 25.87 1.13 16.93
N ALA A 49 24.88 1.86 16.45
CA ALA A 49 24.87 3.32 16.47
C ALA A 49 24.94 3.85 17.90
N HIS A 50 24.26 3.19 18.84
CA HIS A 50 24.29 3.52 20.25
C HIS A 50 25.66 3.23 20.91
N ALA A 51 26.29 2.09 20.63
CA ALA A 51 27.64 1.77 21.10
C ALA A 51 28.65 2.84 20.66
N ARG A 52 28.57 3.31 19.41
CA ARG A 52 29.39 4.41 18.91
C ARG A 52 29.13 5.72 19.64
N ALA A 53 27.85 6.01 19.96
CA ALA A 53 27.50 7.19 20.76
C ALA A 53 28.10 7.11 22.19
N LEU A 54 28.08 5.93 22.83
CA LEU A 54 28.74 5.69 24.11
C LEU A 54 30.25 5.89 24.02
N GLY A 55 30.89 5.42 22.93
CA GLY A 55 32.31 5.67 22.67
C GLY A 55 32.64 7.16 22.52
N ARG A 56 31.84 7.91 21.73
CA ARG A 56 31.99 9.38 21.58
C ARG A 56 31.80 10.11 22.90
N ALA A 57 30.92 9.64 23.76
CA ALA A 57 30.67 10.20 25.09
C ALA A 57 31.76 9.79 26.14
N GLY A 58 32.73 8.95 25.78
CA GLY A 58 33.78 8.47 26.67
C GLY A 58 33.30 7.40 27.67
N LEU A 59 32.13 6.80 27.46
CA LEU A 59 31.56 5.74 28.32
C LEU A 59 32.07 4.35 27.91
N LEU A 60 32.61 4.21 26.71
CA LEU A 60 33.36 3.06 26.22
C LEU A 60 34.75 3.55 25.80
N THR A 61 35.80 2.83 26.19
CA THR A 61 37.13 3.01 25.62
C THR A 61 37.15 2.54 24.16
N ALA A 62 38.17 2.88 23.40
CA ALA A 62 38.29 2.43 22.01
C ALA A 62 38.36 0.89 21.90
N ASP A 63 39.03 0.21 22.83
CA ASP A 63 39.06 -1.26 22.88
C ASP A 63 37.68 -1.86 23.21
N GLU A 64 36.98 -1.31 24.18
CA GLU A 64 35.64 -1.76 24.55
C GLU A 64 34.65 -1.53 23.42
N LEU A 65 34.72 -0.41 22.70
CA LEU A 65 33.88 -0.13 21.54
C LEU A 65 34.11 -1.18 20.44
N GLN A 66 35.39 -1.45 20.11
CA GLN A 66 35.71 -2.46 19.08
C GLN A 66 35.18 -3.83 19.46
N ARG A 67 35.40 -4.28 20.71
CA ARG A 67 34.90 -5.54 21.20
C ARG A 67 33.35 -5.63 21.22
N MET A 68 32.68 -4.51 21.49
CA MET A 68 31.23 -4.39 21.44
C MET A 68 30.72 -4.53 19.99
N GLU A 69 31.37 -3.87 19.04
CA GLU A 69 31.03 -4.00 17.63
C GLU A 69 31.25 -5.42 17.10
N ASP A 70 32.38 -6.06 17.46
CA ASP A 70 32.68 -7.45 17.11
C ASP A 70 31.62 -8.41 17.68
N ALA A 71 31.14 -8.16 18.92
CA ALA A 71 30.10 -8.94 19.55
C ALA A 71 28.73 -8.76 18.87
N LEU A 72 28.39 -7.54 18.46
CA LEU A 72 27.16 -7.26 17.70
C LEU A 72 27.23 -7.87 16.31
N ASP A 73 28.40 -7.93 15.67
CA ASP A 73 28.60 -8.61 14.39
C ASP A 73 28.42 -10.13 14.52
N GLU A 74 28.93 -10.72 15.61
CA GLU A 74 28.71 -12.15 15.90
C GLU A 74 27.24 -12.44 16.20
N LEU A 75 26.57 -11.59 16.97
CA LEU A 75 25.15 -11.71 17.25
C LEU A 75 24.33 -11.67 15.96
N GLN A 76 24.62 -10.70 15.07
CA GLN A 76 23.96 -10.59 13.76
C GLN A 76 24.14 -11.87 12.95
N ARG A 77 25.37 -12.40 12.88
CA ARG A 77 25.64 -13.66 12.14
C ARG A 77 24.86 -14.84 12.72
N ARG A 78 24.69 -14.91 14.04
CA ARG A 78 23.89 -15.96 14.69
C ARG A 78 22.39 -15.80 14.42
N VAL A 79 21.89 -14.57 14.40
CA VAL A 79 20.49 -14.27 14.02
C VAL A 79 20.25 -14.63 12.55
N ASP A 80 21.10 -14.17 11.64
CA ASP A 80 20.99 -14.43 10.20
C ASP A 80 21.03 -15.93 9.85
N SER A 81 21.83 -16.71 10.59
CA SER A 81 21.95 -18.17 10.41
C SER A 81 20.88 -19.00 11.13
N GLY A 82 20.05 -18.37 11.96
CA GLY A 82 19.11 -19.06 12.84
C GLY A 82 19.76 -19.78 14.03
N ALA A 83 21.07 -19.56 14.27
CA ALA A 83 21.78 -20.11 15.44
C ALA A 83 21.41 -19.40 16.75
N PHE A 84 20.78 -18.24 16.66
CA PHE A 84 20.23 -17.51 17.79
C PHE A 84 18.79 -17.09 17.48
N ALA A 85 17.89 -17.38 18.43
CA ALA A 85 16.47 -17.05 18.37
C ALA A 85 15.94 -16.75 19.78
N PRO A 86 14.77 -16.12 19.91
CA PRO A 86 14.08 -15.97 21.19
C PRO A 86 13.78 -17.30 21.85
N ILE A 87 13.81 -17.31 23.18
CA ILE A 87 13.40 -18.44 24.02
C ILE A 87 12.13 -18.10 24.81
N GLU A 88 11.60 -19.07 25.57
CA GLU A 88 10.36 -18.88 26.32
C GLU A 88 10.45 -17.76 27.34
N ASP A 89 11.62 -17.56 27.95
CA ASP A 89 11.86 -16.56 28.99
C ASP A 89 12.09 -15.13 28.44
N ASP A 90 12.26 -14.96 27.14
CA ASP A 90 12.41 -13.63 26.55
C ASP A 90 11.04 -12.93 26.44
N GLU A 91 10.94 -11.73 27.00
CA GLU A 91 9.71 -10.92 26.97
C GLU A 91 9.45 -10.33 25.59
N ASP A 92 10.49 -9.77 24.97
CA ASP A 92 10.46 -9.09 23.68
C ASP A 92 11.77 -9.30 22.89
N GLU A 93 11.85 -8.82 21.67
CA GLU A 93 13.03 -8.95 20.80
C GLU A 93 14.29 -8.37 21.45
N ALA A 94 14.15 -7.24 22.14
CA ALA A 94 15.29 -6.56 22.75
C ALA A 94 15.81 -7.31 24.00
N THR A 95 14.95 -8.01 24.78
CA THR A 95 15.40 -8.90 25.86
C THR A 95 16.19 -10.08 25.27
N ALA A 96 15.70 -10.66 24.19
CA ALA A 96 16.38 -11.75 23.50
C ALA A 96 17.77 -11.29 23.00
N LEU A 97 17.85 -10.14 22.31
CA LEU A 97 19.11 -9.61 21.77
C LEU A 97 20.10 -9.23 22.87
N GLU A 98 19.63 -8.65 23.98
CA GLU A 98 20.48 -8.39 25.15
C GLU A 98 21.06 -9.67 25.73
N ARG A 99 20.24 -10.71 25.93
CA ARG A 99 20.71 -12.05 26.35
C ARG A 99 21.78 -12.57 25.39
N GLY A 100 21.57 -12.46 24.09
CA GLY A 100 22.56 -12.89 23.08
C GLY A 100 23.86 -12.12 23.16
N LEU A 101 23.79 -10.78 23.35
CA LEU A 101 24.96 -9.92 23.49
C LEU A 101 25.74 -10.27 24.77
N LEU A 102 25.07 -10.46 25.92
CA LEU A 102 25.72 -10.84 27.17
C LEU A 102 26.42 -12.20 27.07
N GLN A 103 25.85 -13.15 26.35
CA GLN A 103 26.49 -14.45 26.08
C GLN A 103 27.79 -14.33 25.26
N ILE A 104 27.90 -13.32 24.39
CA ILE A 104 29.06 -13.13 23.50
C ILE A 104 30.09 -12.20 24.15
N ALA A 105 29.66 -11.05 24.65
CA ALA A 105 30.54 -10.00 25.17
C ALA A 105 30.86 -10.15 26.65
N GLY A 106 30.10 -10.95 27.40
CA GLY A 106 30.11 -11.03 28.85
C GLY A 106 29.35 -9.90 29.54
N ASP A 107 28.96 -10.09 30.80
CA ASP A 107 28.07 -9.19 31.55
C ASP A 107 28.68 -7.78 31.72
N GLU A 108 30.00 -7.70 31.96
CA GLU A 108 30.68 -6.45 32.22
C GLU A 108 30.64 -5.53 30.99
N LEU A 109 30.97 -6.04 29.81
CA LEU A 109 31.02 -5.23 28.58
C LEU A 109 29.59 -5.10 28.00
N GLY A 110 28.86 -6.20 27.83
CA GLY A 110 27.53 -6.21 27.23
C GLY A 110 26.54 -5.34 27.99
N GLY A 111 26.62 -5.35 29.35
CA GLY A 111 25.75 -4.52 30.20
C GLY A 111 25.93 -3.01 30.03
N LYS A 112 27.09 -2.56 29.53
CA LYS A 112 27.36 -1.13 29.26
C LYS A 112 26.45 -0.58 28.14
N LEU A 113 26.00 -1.41 27.21
CA LEU A 113 25.20 -0.98 26.05
C LEU A 113 23.88 -0.32 26.45
N ARG A 114 23.33 -0.62 27.62
CA ARG A 114 22.06 -0.04 28.08
C ARG A 114 22.13 1.40 28.56
N ALA A 115 23.31 1.92 28.80
CA ALA A 115 23.48 3.25 29.38
C ALA A 115 22.82 4.33 28.49
N GLY A 116 21.87 5.07 29.05
CA GLY A 116 21.17 6.18 28.38
C GLY A 116 20.10 5.76 27.34
N ARG A 117 19.83 4.48 27.17
CA ARG A 117 18.81 3.95 26.26
C ARG A 117 17.57 3.49 27.04
N SER A 118 16.39 3.80 26.54
CA SER A 118 15.12 3.26 27.01
C SER A 118 14.47 2.38 25.95
N ARG A 119 13.65 1.39 26.36
CA ARG A 119 12.78 0.68 25.45
C ARG A 119 11.85 1.62 24.68
N ASN A 120 11.44 2.75 25.29
CA ASN A 120 10.46 3.65 24.72
C ASN A 120 10.97 4.33 23.45
N ASP A 121 12.15 4.93 23.47
CA ASP A 121 12.75 5.56 22.30
C ASP A 121 13.33 4.54 21.32
N GLN A 122 13.83 3.42 21.82
CA GLN A 122 14.31 2.30 21.02
C GLN A 122 13.21 1.78 20.11
N ILE A 123 12.11 1.26 20.65
CA ILE A 123 11.02 0.68 19.86
C ILE A 123 10.36 1.69 18.91
N ALA A 124 10.26 2.97 19.34
CA ALA A 124 9.77 4.04 18.50
C ALA A 124 10.66 4.29 17.27
N ALA A 125 11.99 4.08 17.39
CA ALA A 125 12.90 4.15 16.26
C ALA A 125 12.81 2.92 15.36
N LEU A 126 12.78 1.72 15.96
CA LEU A 126 12.76 0.45 15.21
C LEU A 126 11.54 0.34 14.31
N ILE A 127 10.34 0.66 14.80
CA ILE A 127 9.13 0.61 13.99
C ILE A 127 9.18 1.63 12.83
N ARG A 128 9.79 2.81 13.03
CA ARG A 128 10.00 3.79 11.95
C ARG A 128 10.95 3.26 10.89
N MET A 129 12.08 2.67 11.29
CA MET A 129 13.06 2.07 10.38
C MET A 129 12.42 0.96 9.55
N TRP A 130 11.73 0.05 10.21
CA TRP A 130 11.05 -1.08 9.60
C TRP A 130 9.98 -0.62 8.58
N LEU A 131 9.08 0.28 8.98
CA LEU A 131 8.02 0.80 8.11
C LEU A 131 8.59 1.58 6.91
N ARG A 132 9.65 2.38 7.08
CA ARG A 132 10.32 3.08 5.98
C ARG A 132 10.89 2.11 4.96
N ARG A 133 11.46 0.99 5.38
CA ARG A 133 11.97 -0.05 4.50
C ARG A 133 10.83 -0.72 3.72
N HIS A 134 9.80 -1.19 4.41
CA HIS A 134 8.66 -1.87 3.80
C HIS A 134 7.80 -0.94 2.91
N SER A 135 7.69 0.34 3.25
CA SER A 135 7.00 1.30 2.38
C SER A 135 7.62 1.39 0.98
N ARG A 136 8.94 1.25 0.86
CA ARG A 136 9.64 1.22 -0.43
C ARG A 136 9.42 -0.08 -1.19
N ILE A 137 9.36 -1.20 -0.49
CA ILE A 137 9.01 -2.50 -1.08
C ILE A 137 7.59 -2.45 -1.66
N ILE A 138 6.63 -1.98 -0.85
CA ILE A 138 5.23 -1.81 -1.29
C ILE A 138 5.15 -0.83 -2.46
N ALA A 139 5.86 0.31 -2.40
CA ALA A 139 5.89 1.28 -3.50
C ALA A 139 6.40 0.65 -4.81
N LYS A 140 7.46 -0.17 -4.77
CA LYS A 140 7.95 -0.91 -5.94
C LYS A 140 6.88 -1.84 -6.53
N MET A 141 6.18 -2.57 -5.66
CA MET A 141 5.11 -3.47 -6.08
C MET A 141 3.92 -2.72 -6.70
N LEU A 142 3.51 -1.59 -6.12
CA LEU A 142 2.43 -0.74 -6.65
C LEU A 142 2.82 -0.13 -8.01
N LEU A 143 4.05 0.35 -8.15
CA LEU A 143 4.55 0.83 -9.44
C LEU A 143 4.63 -0.29 -10.48
N GLY A 144 4.95 -1.51 -10.07
CA GLY A 144 4.91 -2.70 -10.91
C GLY A 144 3.49 -3.01 -11.41
N LEU A 145 2.50 -2.99 -10.53
CA LEU A 145 1.09 -3.18 -10.89
C LEU A 145 0.59 -2.06 -11.82
N ALA A 146 0.93 -0.79 -11.53
CA ALA A 146 0.58 0.33 -12.39
C ALA A 146 1.18 0.19 -13.79
N ALA A 147 2.44 -0.23 -13.90
CA ALA A 147 3.10 -0.50 -15.18
C ALA A 147 2.40 -1.66 -15.94
N THR A 148 2.01 -2.71 -15.24
CA THR A 148 1.27 -3.84 -15.83
C THR A 148 -0.10 -3.42 -16.38
N LEU A 149 -0.83 -2.56 -15.66
CA LEU A 149 -2.10 -2.00 -16.16
C LEU A 149 -1.88 -1.12 -17.39
N ILE A 150 -0.80 -0.35 -17.43
CA ILE A 150 -0.42 0.44 -18.62
C ILE A 150 -0.11 -0.49 -19.80
N GLU A 151 0.62 -1.57 -19.60
CA GLU A 151 0.89 -2.56 -20.66
C GLU A 151 -0.39 -3.19 -21.19
N GLN A 152 -1.33 -3.55 -20.31
CA GLN A 152 -2.65 -4.04 -20.71
C GLN A 152 -3.45 -2.96 -21.48
N SER A 153 -3.35 -1.70 -21.07
CA SER A 153 -3.97 -0.57 -21.78
C SER A 153 -3.39 -0.39 -23.19
N GLU A 154 -2.08 -0.54 -23.34
CA GLU A 154 -1.43 -0.50 -24.67
C GLU A 154 -1.84 -1.68 -25.55
N LYS A 155 -1.94 -2.90 -24.99
CA LYS A 155 -2.44 -4.11 -25.69
C LYS A 155 -3.91 -4.00 -26.09
N ALA A 156 -4.72 -3.31 -25.30
CA ALA A 156 -6.12 -3.05 -25.59
C ALA A 156 -6.29 -2.19 -26.86
N GLY A 157 -5.35 -1.26 -27.12
CA GLY A 157 -5.34 -0.46 -28.31
C GLY A 157 -6.59 0.43 -28.45
N ARG A 158 -7.35 0.20 -29.50
CA ARG A 158 -8.60 0.97 -29.80
C ARG A 158 -9.87 0.21 -29.41
N THR A 159 -9.77 -0.93 -28.73
CA THR A 159 -10.94 -1.71 -28.30
C THR A 159 -11.86 -0.85 -27.46
N VAL A 160 -13.11 -0.77 -27.87
CA VAL A 160 -14.18 -0.07 -27.14
C VAL A 160 -14.87 -1.04 -26.19
N MET A 161 -15.47 -0.52 -25.13
CA MET A 161 -16.29 -1.27 -24.18
C MET A 161 -17.46 -0.41 -23.71
N PRO A 162 -18.52 -1.04 -23.13
CA PRO A 162 -19.58 -0.28 -22.48
C PRO A 162 -19.05 0.41 -21.22
N GLY A 163 -18.97 1.73 -21.22
CA GLY A 163 -18.80 2.51 -20.01
C GLY A 163 -20.10 2.49 -19.21
N ARG A 164 -19.99 2.36 -17.87
CA ARG A 164 -21.14 2.15 -16.99
C ARG A 164 -21.20 3.17 -15.86
N THR A 165 -22.42 3.57 -15.54
CA THR A 165 -22.75 4.24 -14.27
C THR A 165 -23.96 3.51 -13.68
N HIS A 166 -24.00 3.34 -12.35
CA HIS A 166 -25.07 2.58 -11.67
C HIS A 166 -25.22 1.13 -12.20
N MET A 167 -24.15 0.55 -12.73
CA MET A 167 -24.13 -0.74 -13.42
C MET A 167 -24.96 -0.80 -14.71
N GLN A 168 -25.47 0.34 -15.20
CA GLN A 168 -26.19 0.47 -16.47
C GLN A 168 -25.24 0.94 -17.59
N HIS A 169 -25.52 0.57 -18.83
CA HIS A 169 -24.82 1.12 -19.99
C HIS A 169 -25.01 2.63 -20.03
N ALA A 170 -23.91 3.36 -20.18
CA ALA A 170 -23.91 4.82 -20.19
C ALA A 170 -23.38 5.35 -21.51
N GLN A 171 -22.09 5.22 -21.75
CA GLN A 171 -21.43 5.73 -22.95
C GLN A 171 -20.29 4.79 -23.35
N PRO A 172 -20.00 4.59 -24.66
CA PRO A 172 -18.82 3.85 -25.06
C PRO A 172 -17.53 4.52 -24.58
N VAL A 173 -16.59 3.70 -24.07
CA VAL A 173 -15.25 4.14 -23.67
C VAL A 173 -14.21 3.21 -24.26
N LEU A 174 -12.95 3.64 -24.37
CA LEU A 174 -11.87 2.72 -24.68
C LEU A 174 -11.59 1.81 -23.47
N LEU A 175 -11.37 0.53 -23.68
CA LEU A 175 -10.89 -0.40 -22.66
C LEU A 175 -9.60 0.15 -22.00
N ALA A 176 -8.69 0.70 -22.81
CA ALA A 176 -7.48 1.35 -22.30
C ALA A 176 -7.79 2.51 -21.33
N HIS A 177 -8.86 3.27 -21.59
CA HIS A 177 -9.29 4.35 -20.70
C HIS A 177 -9.79 3.81 -19.35
N GLN A 178 -10.59 2.74 -19.37
CA GLN A 178 -11.09 2.07 -18.17
C GLN A 178 -9.93 1.53 -17.32
N LEU A 179 -8.94 0.86 -17.94
CA LEU A 179 -7.77 0.35 -17.23
C LEU A 179 -6.91 1.48 -16.64
N MET A 180 -6.73 2.59 -17.39
CA MET A 180 -6.00 3.76 -16.89
C MET A 180 -6.68 4.42 -15.68
N ALA A 181 -8.00 4.28 -15.51
CA ALA A 181 -8.71 4.78 -14.34
C ALA A 181 -8.21 4.14 -13.03
N HIS A 182 -7.71 2.89 -13.07
CA HIS A 182 -7.11 2.19 -11.94
C HIS A 182 -5.62 2.51 -11.73
N VAL A 183 -4.91 3.00 -12.74
CA VAL A 183 -3.50 3.40 -12.61
C VAL A 183 -3.36 4.61 -11.70
N TRP A 184 -4.21 5.62 -11.86
CA TRP A 184 -4.08 6.87 -11.12
C TRP A 184 -4.23 6.76 -9.60
N PRO A 185 -5.17 5.96 -9.04
CA PRO A 185 -5.22 5.72 -7.60
C PRO A 185 -3.94 5.08 -7.06
N LEU A 186 -3.39 4.06 -7.74
CA LEU A 186 -2.15 3.40 -7.32
C LEU A 186 -0.95 4.36 -7.31
N LEU A 187 -0.85 5.26 -8.29
CA LEU A 187 0.20 6.28 -8.30
C LEU A 187 0.04 7.25 -7.13
N ARG A 188 -1.19 7.66 -6.80
CA ARG A 188 -1.46 8.49 -5.61
C ARG A 188 -1.13 7.77 -4.30
N ASP A 189 -1.27 6.44 -4.23
CA ASP A 189 -0.86 5.68 -3.04
C ASP A 189 0.67 5.71 -2.86
N VAL A 190 1.42 5.61 -3.94
CA VAL A 190 2.89 5.77 -3.88
C VAL A 190 3.28 7.21 -3.54
N GLU A 191 2.58 8.21 -4.05
CA GLU A 191 2.77 9.63 -3.67
C GLU A 191 2.51 9.83 -2.17
N ARG A 192 1.45 9.22 -1.61
CA ARG A 192 1.17 9.24 -0.17
C ARG A 192 2.31 8.62 0.64
N LEU A 193 2.84 7.47 0.21
CA LEU A 193 4.00 6.85 0.87
C LEU A 193 5.23 7.76 0.83
N ALA A 194 5.50 8.41 -0.30
CA ALA A 194 6.62 9.33 -0.43
C ALA A 194 6.46 10.60 0.44
N ASP A 195 5.25 11.11 0.57
CA ASP A 195 4.95 12.25 1.45
C ASP A 195 4.96 11.87 2.93
N TRP A 196 4.48 10.70 3.28
CA TRP A 196 4.55 10.14 4.62
C TRP A 196 6.01 9.94 5.06
N ASP A 197 6.88 9.44 4.17
CA ASP A 197 8.30 9.22 4.48
C ASP A 197 9.01 10.50 4.95
N LYS A 198 8.67 11.65 4.37
CA LYS A 198 9.21 12.96 4.79
C LYS A 198 8.86 13.33 6.24
N ARG A 199 7.71 12.86 6.75
CA ARG A 199 7.25 13.11 8.12
C ARG A 199 7.87 12.14 9.10
N ILE A 200 7.90 10.85 8.77
CA ILE A 200 8.46 9.81 9.65
C ILE A 200 10.00 9.85 9.70
N ASP A 201 10.66 10.56 8.80
CA ASP A 201 12.12 10.71 8.72
C ASP A 201 12.68 11.61 9.82
N ALA A 202 12.38 11.24 11.07
CA ALA A 202 12.89 11.87 12.27
C ALA A 202 13.13 10.79 13.34
N SER A 203 14.39 10.63 13.77
CA SER A 203 14.78 9.65 14.79
C SER A 203 14.30 10.07 16.17
N PRO A 204 13.58 9.23 16.89
CA PRO A 204 13.30 9.42 18.31
C PRO A 204 14.43 8.94 19.21
N TYR A 205 15.44 8.24 18.66
CA TYR A 205 16.54 7.66 19.42
C TYR A 205 17.33 8.72 20.16
N GLY A 206 17.51 8.55 21.48
CA GLY A 206 18.10 9.55 22.38
C GLY A 206 17.05 10.32 23.19
N SER A 207 15.75 10.11 22.96
CA SER A 207 14.67 10.64 23.81
C SER A 207 14.66 10.00 25.21
N GLY A 208 15.32 8.86 25.38
CA GLY A 208 15.30 8.10 26.62
C GLY A 208 13.89 7.62 26.93
N ALA A 209 13.53 7.56 28.21
CA ALA A 209 12.17 7.20 28.59
C ALA A 209 11.14 8.27 28.17
N LEU A 210 11.50 9.55 28.27
CA LEU A 210 10.70 10.71 27.85
C LEU A 210 11.42 12.08 27.95
N ALA A 211 12.54 12.16 28.69
CA ALA A 211 13.19 13.44 29.03
C ALA A 211 14.61 13.59 28.43
N GLY A 212 15.01 12.70 27.54
CA GLY A 212 16.39 12.61 27.07
C GLY A 212 17.31 11.91 28.07
N ASN A 213 18.61 12.17 28.00
CA ASN A 213 19.59 11.59 28.88
C ASN A 213 20.67 12.65 29.30
N THR A 214 21.43 12.35 30.37
CA THR A 214 22.48 13.24 30.91
C THR A 214 23.88 12.77 30.55
N LEU A 215 24.02 11.74 29.69
CA LEU A 215 25.29 11.06 29.42
C LEU A 215 26.08 11.66 28.25
N GLY A 216 25.60 12.74 27.64
CA GLY A 216 26.30 13.37 26.51
C GLY A 216 26.18 12.57 25.21
N LEU A 217 25.21 11.67 25.08
CA LEU A 217 24.96 10.96 23.84
C LEU A 217 24.46 11.95 22.77
N GLU A 218 24.91 11.76 21.55
CA GLU A 218 24.63 12.64 20.41
C GLU A 218 23.49 12.11 19.53
N PRO A 219 22.22 12.50 19.79
CA PRO A 219 21.07 11.97 19.01
C PRO A 219 21.18 12.24 17.51
N VAL A 220 21.79 13.38 17.11
CA VAL A 220 21.96 13.74 15.69
C VAL A 220 22.92 12.77 14.98
N ALA A 221 23.99 12.37 15.63
CA ALA A 221 24.92 11.40 15.05
C ALA A 221 24.27 10.02 14.93
N VAL A 222 23.57 9.57 15.98
CA VAL A 222 22.79 8.30 15.95
C VAL A 222 21.74 8.34 14.85
N ALA A 223 20.97 9.43 14.72
CA ALA A 223 19.97 9.57 13.68
C ALA A 223 20.57 9.39 12.27
N ARG A 224 21.70 10.03 11.99
CA ARG A 224 22.40 9.91 10.69
C ARG A 224 22.86 8.49 10.43
N GLU A 225 23.44 7.82 11.43
CA GLU A 225 23.87 6.42 11.32
C GLU A 225 22.70 5.46 11.04
N LEU A 226 21.49 5.80 11.49
CA LEU A 226 20.27 5.03 11.26
C LEU A 226 19.48 5.46 10.00
N GLY A 227 20.05 6.35 9.19
CA GLY A 227 19.42 6.79 7.94
C GLY A 227 18.25 7.78 8.10
N PHE A 228 18.19 8.48 9.26
CA PHE A 228 17.27 9.60 9.46
C PHE A 228 17.91 10.94 9.13
N SER A 229 17.16 11.82 8.50
CA SER A 229 17.63 13.17 8.16
C SER A 229 17.61 14.14 9.35
N LYS A 230 16.82 13.84 10.37
CA LYS A 230 16.62 14.72 11.55
C LYS A 230 16.31 13.90 12.81
N VAL A 231 16.28 14.57 13.95
CA VAL A 231 15.82 14.05 15.23
C VAL A 231 14.44 14.61 15.56
N THR A 232 13.67 13.92 16.42
CA THR A 232 12.39 14.43 16.92
C THR A 232 12.61 15.73 17.72
N ALA A 233 11.71 16.69 17.54
CA ALA A 233 11.82 18.01 18.15
C ALA A 233 11.55 18.02 19.68
N ASN A 234 10.82 17.03 20.15
CA ASN A 234 10.46 16.87 21.57
C ASN A 234 10.57 15.41 21.97
N SER A 235 11.26 15.13 23.07
CA SER A 235 11.53 13.76 23.53
C SER A 235 10.29 13.03 24.05
N ILE A 236 9.31 13.74 24.61
CA ILE A 236 8.04 13.14 25.03
C ILE A 236 7.25 12.70 23.79
N ASP A 237 7.16 13.56 22.80
CA ASP A 237 6.55 13.25 21.50
C ASP A 237 7.30 12.11 20.80
N GLY A 238 8.64 12.14 20.82
CA GLY A 238 9.48 11.12 20.22
C GLY A 238 9.20 9.70 20.72
N THR A 239 8.90 9.54 22.01
CA THR A 239 8.57 8.23 22.61
C THR A 239 7.08 7.86 22.45
N ALA A 240 6.20 8.82 22.28
CA ALA A 240 4.75 8.65 22.29
C ALA A 240 4.16 8.51 20.90
N SER A 241 4.66 9.27 19.91
CA SER A 241 4.00 9.43 18.62
C SER A 241 3.85 8.14 17.85
N ARG A 242 2.59 7.80 17.57
CA ARG A 242 2.16 6.69 16.70
C ARG A 242 1.22 7.15 15.60
N ASP A 243 0.98 8.46 15.50
CA ASP A 243 0.25 9.09 14.40
C ASP A 243 0.88 8.76 13.04
N LEU A 244 2.22 8.73 12.97
CA LEU A 244 2.95 8.32 11.75
C LEU A 244 2.77 6.84 11.40
N VAL A 245 2.58 5.97 12.41
CA VAL A 245 2.25 4.56 12.24
C VAL A 245 0.80 4.43 11.73
N ALA A 246 -0.12 5.19 12.33
CA ALA A 246 -1.53 5.24 11.91
C ALA A 246 -1.70 5.84 10.50
N GLU A 247 -0.86 6.81 10.13
CA GLU A 247 -0.84 7.36 8.77
C GLU A 247 -0.40 6.32 7.74
N PHE A 248 0.63 5.51 8.04
CA PHE A 248 0.99 4.35 7.20
C PHE A 248 -0.17 3.37 7.09
N ALA A 249 -0.81 3.03 8.21
CA ALA A 249 -1.97 2.13 8.24
C ALA A 249 -3.14 2.67 7.39
N PHE A 250 -3.34 4.00 7.38
CA PHE A 250 -4.32 4.64 6.50
C PHE A 250 -3.96 4.46 5.02
N ILE A 251 -2.69 4.64 4.65
CA ILE A 251 -2.24 4.47 3.26
C ILE A 251 -2.44 3.01 2.82
N ALA A 252 -2.08 2.04 3.67
CA ALA A 252 -2.30 0.62 3.41
C ALA A 252 -3.79 0.29 3.22
N ALA A 253 -4.66 0.85 4.07
CA ALA A 253 -6.11 0.69 3.94
C ALA A 253 -6.66 1.31 2.65
N MET A 254 -6.19 2.50 2.25
CA MET A 254 -6.58 3.14 0.98
C MET A 254 -6.12 2.32 -0.23
N THR A 255 -4.91 1.81 -0.21
CA THR A 255 -4.41 0.86 -1.23
C THR A 255 -5.35 -0.36 -1.33
N GLY A 256 -5.76 -0.91 -0.19
CA GLY A 256 -6.75 -1.99 -0.15
C GLY A 256 -8.08 -1.62 -0.81
N VAL A 257 -8.60 -0.41 -0.58
CA VAL A 257 -9.83 0.09 -1.22
C VAL A 257 -9.67 0.18 -2.75
N ASP A 258 -8.55 0.73 -3.22
CA ASP A 258 -8.31 0.90 -4.66
C ASP A 258 -8.13 -0.47 -5.37
N LEU A 259 -7.42 -1.42 -4.73
CA LEU A 259 -7.33 -2.80 -5.21
C LEU A 259 -8.68 -3.52 -5.20
N SER A 260 -9.50 -3.30 -4.17
CA SER A 260 -10.85 -3.88 -4.07
C SER A 260 -11.77 -3.42 -5.20
N ARG A 261 -11.69 -2.16 -5.62
CA ARG A 261 -12.47 -1.62 -6.73
C ARG A 261 -12.10 -2.28 -8.06
N LEU A 262 -10.82 -2.44 -8.34
CA LEU A 262 -10.36 -3.16 -9.53
C LEU A 262 -10.75 -4.65 -9.45
N SER A 263 -10.66 -5.25 -8.28
CA SER A 263 -11.09 -6.64 -8.04
C SER A 263 -12.56 -6.83 -8.37
N GLU A 264 -13.43 -5.92 -7.94
CA GLU A 264 -14.87 -5.97 -8.21
C GLU A 264 -15.16 -5.94 -9.72
N GLU A 265 -14.49 -5.05 -10.46
CA GLU A 265 -14.64 -4.99 -11.92
C GLU A 265 -14.15 -6.28 -12.58
N ILE A 266 -13.00 -6.83 -12.18
CA ILE A 266 -12.48 -8.09 -12.73
C ILE A 266 -13.45 -9.24 -12.47
N ILE A 267 -14.02 -9.32 -11.25
CA ILE A 267 -15.02 -10.35 -10.89
C ILE A 267 -16.23 -10.24 -11.81
N ILE A 268 -16.79 -9.03 -11.98
CA ILE A 268 -17.95 -8.78 -12.85
C ILE A 268 -17.61 -9.14 -14.30
N TRP A 269 -16.47 -8.67 -14.82
CA TRP A 269 -16.05 -8.94 -16.20
C TRP A 269 -15.79 -10.43 -16.48
N ASN A 270 -15.40 -11.18 -15.45
CA ASN A 270 -15.12 -12.62 -15.57
C ASN A 270 -16.37 -13.50 -15.44
N THR A 271 -17.53 -12.95 -15.05
CA THR A 271 -18.78 -13.73 -15.02
C THR A 271 -19.15 -14.25 -16.41
N GLN A 272 -19.94 -15.33 -16.47
CA GLN A 272 -20.41 -15.88 -17.72
C GLN A 272 -21.36 -14.90 -18.45
N GLU A 273 -22.10 -14.09 -17.71
CA GLU A 273 -23.04 -13.09 -18.22
C GLU A 273 -22.31 -11.96 -18.94
N PHE A 274 -21.21 -11.44 -18.38
CA PHE A 274 -20.39 -10.40 -19.01
C PHE A 274 -19.41 -11.00 -20.02
N ALA A 275 -18.64 -11.98 -19.61
CA ALA A 275 -17.64 -12.67 -20.44
C ALA A 275 -16.64 -11.71 -21.13
N PHE A 276 -16.26 -10.61 -20.44
CA PHE A 276 -15.37 -9.59 -20.98
C PHE A 276 -13.90 -9.93 -20.79
N VAL A 277 -13.58 -10.76 -19.77
CA VAL A 277 -12.21 -11.15 -19.44
C VAL A 277 -12.13 -12.62 -19.10
N ARG A 278 -11.03 -13.26 -19.50
CA ARG A 278 -10.65 -14.60 -19.05
C ARG A 278 -9.37 -14.50 -18.24
N LEU A 279 -9.37 -15.14 -17.08
CA LEU A 279 -8.20 -15.24 -16.22
C LEU A 279 -7.35 -16.47 -16.61
N ASP A 280 -6.05 -16.39 -16.40
CA ASP A 280 -5.13 -17.52 -16.62
C ASP A 280 -5.37 -18.63 -15.58
N ASP A 281 -5.10 -19.89 -15.96
CA ASP A 281 -5.28 -21.04 -15.08
C ASP A 281 -4.36 -20.99 -13.84
N ALA A 282 -3.17 -20.42 -13.99
CA ALA A 282 -2.23 -20.26 -12.88
C ALA A 282 -2.70 -19.24 -11.83
N TYR A 283 -3.67 -18.39 -12.17
CA TYR A 283 -4.23 -17.34 -11.31
C TYR A 283 -5.72 -17.52 -11.02
N SER A 284 -6.22 -18.74 -11.15
CA SER A 284 -7.61 -19.12 -10.92
C SER A 284 -7.68 -20.45 -10.20
N THR A 285 -8.80 -20.75 -9.56
CA THR A 285 -9.04 -22.08 -8.99
C THR A 285 -10.25 -22.74 -9.62
N GLY A 286 -10.29 -24.06 -9.53
CA GLY A 286 -11.44 -24.86 -9.96
C GLY A 286 -12.35 -25.23 -8.80
N SER A 287 -13.33 -26.07 -9.08
CA SER A 287 -14.21 -26.67 -8.07
C SER A 287 -13.93 -28.17 -7.96
N SER A 288 -13.89 -28.69 -6.74
CA SER A 288 -13.74 -30.14 -6.49
C SER A 288 -14.95 -30.97 -6.96
N ILE A 289 -16.10 -30.34 -7.18
CA ILE A 289 -17.35 -31.01 -7.56
C ILE A 289 -17.89 -30.56 -8.94
N MET A 290 -17.51 -29.37 -9.40
CA MET A 290 -17.99 -28.78 -10.66
C MET A 290 -16.84 -28.64 -11.65
N PRO A 291 -16.60 -29.59 -12.58
CA PRO A 291 -15.40 -29.60 -13.43
C PRO A 291 -15.29 -28.39 -14.38
N GLN A 292 -16.40 -27.75 -14.70
CA GLN A 292 -16.47 -26.60 -15.60
C GLN A 292 -16.18 -25.27 -14.92
N LYS A 293 -16.17 -25.25 -13.57
CA LYS A 293 -16.08 -24.00 -12.79
C LYS A 293 -14.65 -23.49 -12.69
N LYS A 294 -14.47 -22.22 -12.96
CA LYS A 294 -13.22 -21.48 -12.80
C LYS A 294 -13.49 -20.17 -12.05
N ASN A 295 -12.83 -19.96 -10.92
CA ASN A 295 -13.11 -18.89 -9.98
C ASN A 295 -12.04 -17.79 -10.03
N PRO A 296 -12.41 -16.50 -9.87
CA PRO A 296 -11.49 -15.38 -9.80
C PRO A 296 -10.95 -15.16 -8.37
N ASP A 297 -10.41 -16.22 -7.72
CA ASP A 297 -10.11 -16.21 -6.28
C ASP A 297 -9.15 -15.11 -5.86
N ILE A 298 -8.17 -14.74 -6.69
CA ILE A 298 -7.24 -13.64 -6.35
C ILE A 298 -8.00 -12.33 -6.21
N ALA A 299 -8.93 -12.04 -7.12
CA ALA A 299 -9.75 -10.84 -7.03
C ALA A 299 -10.68 -10.88 -5.80
N GLU A 300 -11.29 -12.04 -5.50
CA GLU A 300 -12.15 -12.22 -4.33
C GLU A 300 -11.36 -12.09 -3.01
N LEU A 301 -10.18 -12.71 -2.92
CA LEU A 301 -9.30 -12.60 -1.76
C LEU A 301 -8.81 -11.16 -1.57
N THR A 302 -8.49 -10.45 -2.64
CA THR A 302 -8.10 -9.04 -2.60
C THR A 302 -9.22 -8.18 -2.02
N ARG A 303 -10.44 -8.36 -2.52
CA ARG A 303 -11.64 -7.68 -2.00
C ARG A 303 -11.88 -8.01 -0.52
N GLY A 304 -11.73 -9.27 -0.12
CA GLY A 304 -11.86 -9.69 1.28
C GLY A 304 -10.78 -9.12 2.19
N LYS A 305 -9.51 -9.16 1.74
CA LYS A 305 -8.36 -8.64 2.52
C LYS A 305 -8.37 -7.12 2.68
N SER A 306 -9.01 -6.37 1.78
CA SER A 306 -9.17 -4.92 1.96
C SER A 306 -9.96 -4.58 3.23
N GLY A 307 -10.95 -5.41 3.60
CA GLY A 307 -11.65 -5.28 4.89
C GLY A 307 -10.75 -5.49 6.09
N ARG A 308 -9.77 -6.41 6.01
CA ARG A 308 -8.76 -6.64 7.05
C ARG A 308 -7.87 -5.41 7.22
N LEU A 309 -7.34 -4.85 6.14
CA LEU A 309 -6.51 -3.64 6.18
C LEU A 309 -7.25 -2.43 6.81
N ILE A 310 -8.55 -2.28 6.55
CA ILE A 310 -9.41 -1.26 7.18
C ILE A 310 -9.60 -1.56 8.66
N GLY A 311 -9.77 -2.83 9.03
CA GLY A 311 -9.92 -3.27 10.41
C GLY A 311 -8.68 -2.94 11.25
N ASP A 312 -7.48 -3.19 10.73
CA ASP A 312 -6.20 -2.89 11.37
C ASP A 312 -6.05 -1.39 11.66
N LEU A 313 -6.33 -0.54 10.68
CA LEU A 313 -6.36 0.92 10.88
C LEU A 313 -7.35 1.32 11.97
N THR A 314 -8.54 0.75 11.95
CA THR A 314 -9.60 1.09 12.90
C THR A 314 -9.20 0.68 14.32
N GLY A 315 -8.63 -0.51 14.49
CA GLY A 315 -8.12 -1.01 15.78
C GLY A 315 -7.02 -0.11 16.33
N LEU A 316 -6.05 0.25 15.49
CA LEU A 316 -4.95 1.14 15.87
C LEU A 316 -5.45 2.52 16.32
N LEU A 317 -6.36 3.15 15.57
CA LEU A 317 -6.94 4.44 15.95
C LEU A 317 -7.73 4.34 17.27
N ALA A 318 -8.44 3.23 17.49
CA ALA A 318 -9.17 3.00 18.73
C ALA A 318 -8.21 2.85 19.92
N THR A 319 -7.05 2.23 19.75
CA THR A 319 -6.00 2.16 20.76
C THR A 319 -5.45 3.55 21.11
N LEU A 320 -5.10 4.35 20.11
CA LEU A 320 -4.43 5.63 20.30
C LEU A 320 -5.30 6.73 20.92
N LYS A 321 -6.61 6.75 20.65
CA LYS A 321 -7.52 7.87 20.95
C LYS A 321 -7.59 8.31 22.42
N GLY A 322 -7.27 7.45 23.36
CA GLY A 322 -7.46 7.71 24.80
C GLY A 322 -6.16 7.76 25.60
N LEU A 323 -5.01 7.70 24.95
CA LEU A 323 -3.72 7.64 25.63
C LEU A 323 -3.21 9.03 26.00
N PRO A 324 -2.56 9.18 27.18
CA PRO A 324 -1.78 10.39 27.50
C PRO A 324 -0.51 10.45 26.65
N THR A 325 0.22 11.56 26.73
CA THR A 325 1.56 11.71 26.16
C THR A 325 2.59 10.81 26.86
N ALA A 326 3.75 10.62 26.24
CA ALA A 326 4.78 9.65 26.59
C ALA A 326 4.32 8.20 26.33
N TYR A 327 4.96 7.22 26.92
CA TYR A 327 4.70 5.81 26.66
C TYR A 327 3.71 5.23 27.68
N ALA A 328 2.66 4.59 27.17
CA ALA A 328 1.83 3.64 27.89
C ALA A 328 1.93 2.26 27.22
N ARG A 329 1.76 1.18 27.99
CA ARG A 329 1.93 -0.19 27.46
C ARG A 329 0.90 -0.57 26.36
N ASP A 330 -0.21 0.13 26.29
CA ASP A 330 -1.18 0.08 25.19
C ASP A 330 -0.50 0.26 23.80
N LEU A 331 0.60 1.01 23.73
CA LEU A 331 1.38 1.20 22.51
C LEU A 331 2.09 -0.07 22.03
N GLN A 332 2.03 -1.18 22.76
CA GLN A 332 2.47 -2.48 22.29
C GLN A 332 1.60 -3.00 21.14
N GLU A 333 0.31 -2.58 21.11
CA GLU A 333 -0.66 -2.91 20.05
C GLU A 333 -0.42 -2.17 18.72
N ASP A 334 0.56 -1.27 18.64
CA ASP A 334 0.88 -0.50 17.44
C ASP A 334 1.48 -1.36 16.32
N LYS A 335 2.15 -2.47 16.67
CA LYS A 335 2.96 -3.26 15.75
C LYS A 335 2.16 -4.28 14.97
N GLU A 336 1.32 -5.06 15.63
CA GLU A 336 0.60 -6.17 14.98
C GLU A 336 -0.27 -5.68 13.82
N ALA A 337 -0.96 -4.56 13.98
CA ALA A 337 -1.79 -3.97 12.93
C ALA A 337 -0.99 -3.66 11.65
N VAL A 338 0.13 -2.95 11.78
CA VAL A 338 0.92 -2.56 10.59
C VAL A 338 1.76 -3.71 10.06
N PHE A 339 2.19 -4.65 10.89
CA PHE A 339 2.86 -5.87 10.45
C PHE A 339 1.92 -6.72 9.61
N ASP A 340 0.69 -6.90 10.05
CA ASP A 340 -0.33 -7.63 9.31
C ASP A 340 -0.68 -6.96 7.97
N GLN A 341 -0.78 -5.62 7.96
CA GLN A 341 -1.00 -4.86 6.72
C GLN A 341 0.13 -5.04 5.72
N VAL A 342 1.39 -4.96 6.17
CA VAL A 342 2.56 -5.16 5.31
C VAL A 342 2.61 -6.59 4.78
N ASP A 343 2.48 -7.59 5.65
CA ASP A 343 2.48 -9.01 5.27
C ASP A 343 1.36 -9.29 4.25
N THR A 344 0.18 -8.71 4.47
CA THR A 344 -0.96 -8.83 3.56
C THR A 344 -0.64 -8.22 2.19
N LEU A 345 -0.12 -7.00 2.13
CA LEU A 345 0.18 -6.32 0.87
C LEU A 345 1.34 -6.98 0.11
N GLU A 346 2.39 -7.41 0.80
CA GLU A 346 3.55 -8.06 0.17
C GLU A 346 3.22 -9.42 -0.45
N VAL A 347 2.25 -10.14 0.09
CA VAL A 347 1.74 -11.39 -0.51
C VAL A 347 0.72 -11.11 -1.61
N LEU A 348 -0.15 -10.12 -1.41
CA LEU A 348 -1.26 -9.82 -2.30
C LEU A 348 -0.81 -9.20 -3.63
N LEU A 349 0.06 -8.17 -3.58
CA LEU A 349 0.43 -7.38 -4.75
C LEU A 349 1.11 -8.20 -5.86
N PRO A 350 2.06 -9.13 -5.58
CA PRO A 350 2.63 -9.98 -6.62
C PRO A 350 1.59 -10.89 -7.29
N ALA A 351 0.71 -11.51 -6.51
CA ALA A 351 -0.34 -12.39 -7.02
C ALA A 351 -1.34 -11.61 -7.90
N PHE A 352 -1.74 -10.43 -7.43
CA PHE A 352 -2.67 -9.55 -8.15
C PHE A 352 -2.04 -9.02 -9.45
N THR A 353 -0.78 -8.63 -9.41
CA THR A 353 -0.02 -8.18 -10.60
C THR A 353 0.08 -9.30 -11.64
N GLY A 354 0.36 -10.52 -11.21
CA GLY A 354 0.41 -11.70 -12.09
C GLY A 354 -0.94 -11.99 -12.74
N MET A 355 -2.03 -11.92 -11.99
CA MET A 355 -3.39 -12.05 -12.53
C MET A 355 -3.67 -11.00 -13.60
N VAL A 356 -3.39 -9.72 -13.31
CA VAL A 356 -3.60 -8.61 -14.26
C VAL A 356 -2.72 -8.76 -15.51
N ALA A 357 -1.47 -9.20 -15.36
CA ALA A 357 -0.54 -9.37 -16.48
C ALA A 357 -0.99 -10.43 -17.50
N THR A 358 -1.67 -11.46 -17.00
CA THR A 358 -2.04 -12.65 -17.78
C THR A 358 -3.51 -12.67 -18.22
N MET A 359 -4.35 -11.76 -17.71
CA MET A 359 -5.76 -11.70 -18.12
C MET A 359 -5.90 -11.34 -19.61
N VAL A 360 -6.87 -11.97 -20.26
CA VAL A 360 -7.15 -11.80 -21.70
C VAL A 360 -8.55 -11.26 -21.87
N PHE A 361 -8.66 -10.10 -22.53
CA PHE A 361 -9.95 -9.47 -22.83
C PHE A 361 -10.55 -10.06 -24.11
N ASP A 362 -11.86 -10.34 -24.05
CA ASP A 362 -12.66 -10.69 -25.23
C ASP A 362 -13.06 -9.40 -25.97
N LYS A 363 -12.24 -9.01 -26.94
CA LYS A 363 -12.41 -7.75 -27.67
C LYS A 363 -13.69 -7.73 -28.51
N GLU A 364 -14.03 -8.85 -29.13
CA GLU A 364 -15.23 -8.97 -29.94
C GLU A 364 -16.48 -8.78 -29.09
N ARG A 365 -16.52 -9.39 -27.91
CA ARG A 365 -17.64 -9.26 -26.97
C ARG A 365 -17.74 -7.82 -26.44
N LEU A 366 -16.62 -7.19 -26.08
CA LEU A 366 -16.59 -5.80 -25.61
C LEU A 366 -17.09 -4.83 -26.68
N GLU A 367 -16.63 -4.98 -27.93
CA GLU A 367 -17.01 -4.13 -29.05
C GLU A 367 -18.48 -4.30 -29.44
N ALA A 368 -19.00 -5.53 -29.38
CA ALA A 368 -20.41 -5.81 -29.65
C ALA A 368 -21.34 -5.16 -28.61
N GLU A 369 -20.96 -5.17 -27.35
CA GLU A 369 -21.76 -4.63 -26.26
C GLU A 369 -21.64 -3.10 -26.09
N ALA A 370 -20.56 -2.49 -26.59
CA ALA A 370 -20.25 -1.08 -26.35
C ALA A 370 -21.38 -0.10 -26.79
N PRO A 371 -22.06 -0.27 -27.93
CA PRO A 371 -23.11 0.65 -28.36
C PRO A 371 -24.49 0.29 -27.81
N THR A 372 -24.68 -0.92 -27.24
CA THR A 372 -26.02 -1.43 -26.87
C THR A 372 -26.66 -0.64 -25.73
N GLY A 373 -28.00 -0.75 -25.61
CA GLY A 373 -28.75 -0.07 -24.56
C GLY A 373 -28.82 1.42 -24.77
N PHE A 374 -28.89 1.86 -26.02
CA PHE A 374 -28.98 3.26 -26.44
C PHE A 374 -27.79 4.13 -25.97
N ALA A 375 -26.61 3.54 -25.80
CA ALA A 375 -25.42 4.21 -25.26
C ALA A 375 -24.98 5.43 -26.11
N LEU A 376 -25.45 5.55 -27.35
CA LEU A 376 -25.17 6.66 -28.26
C LEU A 376 -26.20 7.80 -28.18
N ALA A 377 -27.21 7.76 -27.30
CA ALA A 377 -28.22 8.78 -27.17
C ALA A 377 -27.63 10.16 -26.82
N THR A 378 -26.60 10.19 -25.96
CA THR A 378 -25.91 11.45 -25.63
C THR A 378 -25.21 12.06 -26.84
N ASP A 379 -24.70 11.23 -27.77
CA ASP A 379 -24.06 11.70 -29.00
C ASP A 379 -25.05 12.40 -29.92
N ILE A 380 -26.30 11.91 -29.99
CA ILE A 380 -27.43 12.58 -30.68
C ILE A 380 -27.69 13.96 -30.07
N ALA A 381 -27.84 14.02 -28.74
CA ALA A 381 -28.13 15.28 -28.05
C ALA A 381 -27.00 16.31 -28.25
N GLU A 382 -25.73 15.89 -28.14
CA GLU A 382 -24.56 16.74 -28.34
C GLU A 382 -24.44 17.21 -29.84
N TRP A 383 -24.79 16.31 -30.78
CA TRP A 383 -24.82 16.66 -32.20
C TRP A 383 -25.91 17.73 -32.49
N LEU A 384 -27.10 17.57 -31.91
CA LEU A 384 -28.17 18.56 -32.02
C LEU A 384 -27.74 19.94 -31.47
N VAL A 385 -27.07 19.94 -30.31
CA VAL A 385 -26.51 21.22 -29.74
C VAL A 385 -25.51 21.87 -30.67
N LYS A 386 -24.62 21.10 -31.31
CA LYS A 386 -23.67 21.62 -32.32
C LYS A 386 -24.37 22.14 -33.57
N ASN A 387 -25.63 21.79 -33.75
CA ASN A 387 -26.50 22.26 -34.82
C ASN A 387 -27.53 23.32 -34.34
N ASP A 388 -27.15 24.09 -33.31
CA ASP A 388 -27.87 25.23 -32.75
C ASP A 388 -29.21 24.90 -32.08
N VAL A 389 -29.46 23.61 -31.74
CA VAL A 389 -30.63 23.20 -30.96
C VAL A 389 -30.32 23.39 -29.46
N PRO A 390 -31.15 24.17 -28.71
CA PRO A 390 -30.93 24.32 -27.27
C PRO A 390 -30.90 22.97 -26.54
N PHE A 391 -29.97 22.79 -25.60
CA PHE A 391 -29.73 21.52 -24.95
C PHE A 391 -30.98 20.82 -24.38
N ARG A 392 -31.91 21.60 -23.78
CA ARG A 392 -33.17 21.03 -23.26
C ARG A 392 -33.97 20.33 -24.37
N HIS A 393 -34.13 20.96 -25.52
CA HIS A 393 -34.81 20.38 -26.68
C HIS A 393 -33.98 19.22 -27.29
N ALA A 394 -32.66 19.41 -27.39
CA ALA A 394 -31.77 18.34 -27.86
C ALA A 394 -31.91 17.06 -27.03
N HIS A 395 -32.01 17.20 -25.71
CA HIS A 395 -32.22 16.07 -24.80
C HIS A 395 -33.60 15.43 -25.01
N GLU A 396 -34.69 16.25 -25.17
CA GLU A 396 -36.03 15.75 -25.40
C GLU A 396 -36.13 15.01 -26.76
N LEU A 397 -35.49 15.55 -27.81
CA LEU A 397 -35.44 14.94 -29.14
C LEU A 397 -34.64 13.65 -29.17
N SER A 398 -33.51 13.62 -28.50
CA SER A 398 -32.71 12.39 -28.32
C SER A 398 -33.52 11.31 -27.58
N GLY A 399 -34.23 11.70 -26.52
CA GLY A 399 -35.14 10.82 -25.79
C GLY A 399 -36.28 10.27 -26.66
N ALA A 400 -36.82 11.10 -27.60
CA ALA A 400 -37.83 10.65 -28.59
C ALA A 400 -37.27 9.59 -29.55
N CYS A 401 -36.01 9.74 -30.01
CA CYS A 401 -35.32 8.72 -30.80
C CYS A 401 -35.18 7.41 -30.02
N VAL A 402 -34.77 7.47 -28.75
CA VAL A 402 -34.69 6.29 -27.86
C VAL A 402 -36.02 5.63 -27.74
N LYS A 403 -37.10 6.39 -27.53
CA LYS A 403 -38.45 5.83 -27.39
C LYS A 403 -38.93 5.09 -28.66
N ILE A 404 -38.66 5.63 -29.84
CA ILE A 404 -38.99 4.99 -31.12
C ILE A 404 -38.20 3.67 -31.26
N ALA A 405 -36.90 3.70 -30.99
CA ALA A 405 -36.03 2.52 -31.08
C ALA A 405 -36.48 1.43 -30.10
N GLU A 406 -36.79 1.79 -28.84
CA GLU A 406 -37.32 0.89 -27.82
C GLU A 406 -38.66 0.24 -28.26
N ASP A 407 -39.60 1.03 -28.78
CA ASP A 407 -40.91 0.53 -29.23
C ASP A 407 -40.79 -0.41 -30.42
N LEU A 408 -39.77 -0.25 -31.26
CA LEU A 408 -39.49 -1.11 -32.41
C LEU A 408 -38.61 -2.32 -32.03
N GLY A 409 -38.05 -2.38 -30.83
CA GLY A 409 -37.08 -3.41 -30.40
C GLY A 409 -35.76 -3.33 -31.18
N GLN A 410 -35.34 -2.12 -31.53
CA GLN A 410 -34.15 -1.82 -32.32
C GLN A 410 -33.21 -0.92 -31.54
N GLU A 411 -31.99 -0.72 -32.04
CA GLU A 411 -31.05 0.25 -31.50
C GLU A 411 -31.09 1.57 -32.29
N LEU A 412 -30.46 2.63 -31.77
CA LEU A 412 -30.48 3.99 -32.37
C LEU A 412 -29.95 4.04 -33.82
N TRP A 413 -28.97 3.22 -34.14
CA TRP A 413 -28.38 3.15 -35.49
C TRP A 413 -29.28 2.44 -36.52
N ASP A 414 -30.30 1.71 -36.08
CA ASP A 414 -31.26 1.02 -36.95
C ASP A 414 -32.42 1.93 -37.36
N LEU A 415 -32.62 3.07 -36.70
CA LEU A 415 -33.67 4.04 -37.06
C LEU A 415 -33.48 4.53 -38.50
N THR A 416 -34.59 4.75 -39.19
CA THR A 416 -34.59 5.25 -40.57
C THR A 416 -34.33 6.76 -40.65
N ASP A 417 -33.94 7.26 -41.83
CA ASP A 417 -33.82 8.71 -42.05
C ASP A 417 -35.13 9.45 -41.81
N GLU A 418 -36.25 8.80 -42.15
CA GLU A 418 -37.61 9.33 -41.95
C GLU A 418 -37.93 9.49 -40.46
N ASP A 419 -37.47 8.59 -39.60
CA ASP A 419 -37.63 8.71 -38.16
C ASP A 419 -36.91 9.94 -37.60
N PHE A 420 -35.64 10.18 -38.03
CA PHE A 420 -34.92 11.37 -37.64
C PHE A 420 -35.54 12.66 -38.20
N ILE A 421 -35.97 12.65 -39.45
CA ILE A 421 -36.66 13.81 -40.03
C ILE A 421 -37.93 14.15 -39.24
N ASN A 422 -38.73 13.16 -38.90
CA ASN A 422 -39.98 13.33 -38.16
C ASN A 422 -39.74 13.85 -36.74
N VAL A 423 -38.72 13.34 -36.06
CA VAL A 423 -38.36 13.77 -34.69
C VAL A 423 -37.81 15.19 -34.68
N PHE A 424 -36.96 15.57 -35.66
CA PHE A 424 -36.24 16.85 -35.61
C PHE A 424 -36.93 17.97 -36.41
N LYS A 425 -38.07 17.72 -37.05
CA LYS A 425 -38.71 18.65 -38.02
C LYS A 425 -38.93 20.08 -37.55
N ASP A 426 -39.16 20.30 -36.24
CA ASP A 426 -39.42 21.60 -35.66
C ASP A 426 -38.13 22.41 -35.40
N PHE A 427 -36.94 21.79 -35.50
CA PHE A 427 -35.63 22.35 -35.15
C PHE A 427 -34.61 22.30 -36.28
N LEU A 428 -34.72 21.27 -37.17
CA LEU A 428 -33.74 21.07 -38.23
C LEU A 428 -34.45 20.89 -39.61
N PRO A 429 -33.83 21.34 -40.70
CA PRO A 429 -34.25 21.05 -42.07
C PRO A 429 -34.22 19.53 -42.34
N ALA A 430 -35.15 19.06 -43.20
CA ALA A 430 -35.24 17.62 -43.50
C ALA A 430 -34.01 17.02 -44.17
N ASP A 431 -33.24 17.79 -44.91
CA ASP A 431 -31.99 17.37 -45.53
C ASP A 431 -30.80 17.29 -44.54
N LYS A 432 -30.94 17.93 -43.37
CA LYS A 432 -29.92 17.94 -42.34
C LYS A 432 -30.12 16.83 -41.29
N ALA A 433 -31.38 16.48 -40.98
CA ALA A 433 -31.71 15.54 -39.94
C ALA A 433 -31.00 14.16 -40.09
N PRO A 434 -30.93 13.54 -41.31
CA PRO A 434 -30.23 12.24 -41.47
C PRO A 434 -28.73 12.27 -41.21
N GLN A 435 -28.07 13.46 -41.17
CA GLN A 435 -26.64 13.59 -40.90
C GLN A 435 -26.31 13.18 -39.44
N VAL A 436 -27.28 13.10 -38.56
CA VAL A 436 -27.08 12.55 -37.20
C VAL A 436 -26.44 11.16 -37.19
N ARG A 437 -26.57 10.38 -38.29
CA ARG A 437 -25.95 9.06 -38.44
C ARG A 437 -24.41 9.10 -38.31
N GLU A 438 -23.77 10.21 -38.59
CA GLU A 438 -22.32 10.35 -38.48
C GLU A 438 -21.81 10.19 -37.04
N VAL A 439 -22.69 10.43 -36.04
CA VAL A 439 -22.36 10.25 -34.61
C VAL A 439 -22.85 8.91 -34.04
N LEU A 440 -23.58 8.11 -34.81
CA LEU A 440 -24.12 6.82 -34.37
C LEU A 440 -23.14 5.67 -34.61
N SER A 441 -21.91 5.85 -34.17
CA SER A 441 -20.88 4.82 -34.16
C SER A 441 -20.04 4.90 -32.89
N THR A 442 -19.60 3.75 -32.38
CA THR A 442 -18.71 3.70 -31.19
C THR A 442 -17.40 4.43 -31.44
N GLU A 443 -16.82 4.29 -32.64
CA GLU A 443 -15.59 4.99 -33.01
C GLU A 443 -15.77 6.52 -33.06
N GLY A 444 -16.87 7.00 -33.65
CA GLY A 444 -17.23 8.40 -33.65
C GLY A 444 -17.42 8.96 -32.25
N SER A 445 -18.19 8.22 -31.44
CA SER A 445 -18.48 8.56 -30.04
C SER A 445 -17.22 8.73 -29.21
N VAL A 446 -16.31 7.73 -29.17
CA VAL A 446 -15.09 7.81 -28.37
C VAL A 446 -14.10 8.86 -28.93
N SER A 447 -14.02 9.00 -30.26
CA SER A 447 -13.10 9.97 -30.89
C SER A 447 -13.52 11.43 -30.64
N ALA A 448 -14.83 11.69 -30.57
CA ALA A 448 -15.39 13.02 -30.29
C ALA A 448 -15.08 13.50 -28.85
N ARG A 449 -14.89 12.59 -27.88
CA ARG A 449 -14.60 12.91 -26.48
C ARG A 449 -13.14 13.27 -26.26
N ASN A 450 -12.69 14.33 -26.95
CA ASN A 450 -11.30 14.76 -27.03
C ASN A 450 -10.91 15.86 -26.02
N GLY A 451 -11.73 16.13 -25.00
CA GLY A 451 -11.36 16.95 -23.85
C GLY A 451 -10.22 16.32 -23.05
N LYS A 452 -9.41 17.11 -22.34
CA LYS A 452 -8.34 16.60 -21.48
C LYS A 452 -8.92 15.59 -20.46
N GLY A 453 -8.32 14.40 -20.36
CA GLY A 453 -8.81 13.34 -19.49
C GLY A 453 -9.93 12.49 -20.13
N GLY A 454 -10.41 12.82 -21.33
CA GLY A 454 -11.45 12.06 -22.03
C GLY A 454 -10.97 10.73 -22.59
N THR A 455 -11.94 9.96 -23.15
CA THR A 455 -11.68 8.60 -23.63
C THR A 455 -11.11 8.51 -25.05
N SER A 456 -10.95 9.67 -25.79
CA SER A 456 -10.43 9.60 -27.15
C SER A 456 -9.05 8.94 -27.23
N PRO A 457 -8.72 8.28 -28.35
CA PRO A 457 -7.41 7.62 -28.51
C PRO A 457 -6.21 8.56 -28.28
N LEU A 458 -6.35 9.85 -28.63
CA LEU A 458 -5.31 10.85 -28.35
C LEU A 458 -5.14 11.07 -26.84
N ARG A 459 -6.24 11.25 -26.13
CA ARG A 459 -6.22 11.55 -24.70
C ARG A 459 -5.77 10.35 -23.85
N VAL A 460 -6.11 9.13 -24.26
CA VAL A 460 -5.61 7.93 -23.60
C VAL A 460 -4.09 7.77 -23.80
N ARG A 461 -3.56 8.07 -24.98
CA ARG A 461 -2.10 8.10 -25.19
C ARG A 461 -1.41 9.13 -24.29
N GLU A 462 -1.97 10.32 -24.16
CA GLU A 462 -1.46 11.36 -23.23
C GLU A 462 -1.46 10.86 -21.78
N GLN A 463 -2.52 10.18 -21.34
CA GLN A 463 -2.63 9.60 -20.00
C GLN A 463 -1.53 8.54 -19.78
N ILE A 464 -1.31 7.64 -20.74
CA ILE A 464 -0.26 6.61 -20.68
C ILE A 464 1.12 7.26 -20.55
N VAL A 465 1.44 8.25 -21.39
CA VAL A 465 2.73 8.96 -21.32
C VAL A 465 2.91 9.66 -19.98
N SER A 466 1.88 10.35 -19.50
CA SER A 466 1.91 11.03 -18.21
C SER A 466 2.12 10.04 -17.05
N ALA A 467 1.40 8.92 -17.05
CA ALA A 467 1.54 7.89 -16.02
C ALA A 467 2.94 7.26 -16.01
N LYS A 468 3.50 6.95 -17.19
CA LYS A 468 4.88 6.45 -17.30
C LYS A 468 5.89 7.46 -16.75
N THR A 469 5.70 8.75 -17.01
CA THR A 469 6.55 9.82 -16.46
C THR A 469 6.44 9.86 -14.93
N THR A 470 5.23 9.78 -14.40
CA THR A 470 4.99 9.76 -12.94
C THR A 470 5.65 8.52 -12.29
N ILE A 471 5.56 7.35 -12.92
CA ILE A 471 6.24 6.13 -12.45
C ILE A 471 7.76 6.37 -12.33
N GLU A 472 8.40 6.94 -13.36
CA GLU A 472 9.84 7.21 -13.32
C GLU A 472 10.22 8.19 -12.18
N GLN A 473 9.41 9.21 -11.95
CA GLN A 473 9.63 10.15 -10.84
C GLN A 473 9.51 9.46 -9.47
N LEU A 474 8.50 8.62 -9.29
CA LEU A 474 8.25 7.90 -8.05
C LEU A 474 9.25 6.75 -7.80
N ARG A 475 9.91 6.22 -8.83
CA ARG A 475 11.00 5.25 -8.69
C ARG A 475 12.17 5.78 -7.87
N ALA A 476 12.42 7.08 -7.88
CA ALA A 476 13.46 7.69 -7.05
C ALA A 476 13.19 7.47 -5.56
N PHE A 477 11.95 7.62 -5.11
CA PHE A 477 11.54 7.27 -3.75
C PHE A 477 11.63 5.77 -3.49
N ALA A 478 11.02 4.96 -4.34
CA ALA A 478 10.99 3.51 -4.16
C ALA A 478 12.39 2.86 -4.10
N ASN A 479 13.39 3.46 -4.75
CA ASN A 479 14.77 2.99 -4.78
C ASN A 479 15.71 3.71 -3.80
N SER A 480 15.23 4.73 -3.07
CA SER A 480 16.08 5.57 -2.19
C SER A 480 16.67 4.82 -1.01
N VAL A 481 16.07 3.70 -0.60
CA VAL A 481 16.61 2.75 0.37
C VAL A 481 16.44 1.38 -0.27
N SER A 482 17.53 0.84 -0.83
CA SER A 482 17.51 -0.54 -1.29
C SER A 482 17.54 -1.46 -0.07
N ASP A 483 16.78 -2.49 -0.04
CA ASP A 483 16.91 -3.69 0.78
C ASP A 483 17.50 -3.57 2.19
N GLY A 484 17.18 -3.56 3.24
CA GLY A 484 17.76 -3.60 4.62
C GLY A 484 19.30 -3.65 4.76
N SER A 485 20.05 -3.81 3.66
CA SER A 485 21.53 -3.78 3.65
C SER A 485 22.08 -2.39 3.97
N ALA A 486 21.39 -1.33 3.63
CA ALA A 486 21.77 0.04 3.99
C ALA A 486 21.75 0.26 5.51
N TYR A 487 20.87 -0.44 6.24
CA TYR A 487 20.85 -0.40 7.71
C TYR A 487 21.88 -1.33 8.35
N LYS A 488 22.40 -2.32 7.62
CA LYS A 488 23.44 -3.25 8.11
C LYS A 488 24.85 -2.70 8.03
N SER A 489 25.08 -1.67 7.23
CA SER A 489 26.38 -1.00 7.08
C SER A 489 26.29 0.50 7.29
N PRO A 490 26.62 1.00 8.49
CA PRO A 490 26.64 2.44 8.78
C PRO A 490 27.55 3.26 7.85
N GLU A 491 28.62 2.66 7.32
CA GLU A 491 29.52 3.32 6.37
C GLU A 491 28.86 3.67 5.03
N SER A 492 27.81 2.95 4.63
CA SER A 492 27.02 3.26 3.43
C SER A 492 26.08 4.45 3.61
N LEU A 493 25.78 4.82 4.87
CA LEU A 493 24.89 5.93 5.23
C LEU A 493 25.65 7.25 5.40
N LEU A 494 27.00 7.21 5.47
CA LEU A 494 27.87 8.37 5.63
C LEU A 494 28.42 8.90 4.28
N LYS A 495 28.11 8.24 3.18
CA LYS A 495 28.42 8.67 1.81
C LYS A 495 27.19 9.25 1.11
#